data_596c9a3c90a5390365cf97701c3e573a
#
_entry.id   596c9a3c90a5390365cf97701c3e573a
#
_cell.length_a   1.000
_cell.length_b   1.000
_cell.length_c   1.000
_cell.angle_alpha   90.00
_cell.angle_beta   90.00
_cell.angle_gamma   90.00
#
_symmetry.space_group_name_H-M   'P 1'
#
loop_
_entity.id
_entity.type
_entity.pdbx_description
1 polymer ?
#
loop_
_entity_poly.entity_id
_entity_poly.type
_entity_poly.pdbx_seq_one_letter_code
_entity_poly.pdbx_strand_id
1 'polypeptide(L)'
;MEIVLIRHGQPEWMLNDEYTRNPGLTELGSVQSKKSADQFTKGSIDQLWVSPLNRAAQTLIPFEENGVAKEIKTFEWLKEMEDKDEVALYGKSSDEIMSFFEKRNSQTFAEWSVSNHGVYMQDFAKNIIANLEEELKSLGIICTDDSFDKKFEIMDSSIENLLIISHAGTMSVLLSYFLNIPLQAW
;
A
#
# COMPACT_ATOMS: atom_id res chain seq x y z
N MET A 1 -10.06 8.46 15.31
CA MET A 1 -9.41 8.63 13.99
C MET A 1 -9.81 7.48 13.10
N GLU A 2 -10.13 7.75 11.84
CA GLU A 2 -10.39 6.74 10.81
C GLU A 2 -9.20 6.71 9.83
N ILE A 3 -8.78 5.49 9.44
CA ILE A 3 -7.74 5.30 8.41
C ILE A 3 -8.36 4.52 7.26
N VAL A 4 -8.40 5.13 6.08
CA VAL A 4 -8.90 4.51 4.86
C VAL A 4 -7.72 4.12 3.98
N LEU A 5 -7.66 2.85 3.57
CA LEU A 5 -6.64 2.34 2.65
C LEU A 5 -7.25 2.10 1.27
N ILE A 6 -6.64 2.69 0.24
CA ILE A 6 -7.07 2.54 -1.16
C ILE A 6 -5.90 1.97 -1.97
N ARG A 7 -6.12 0.81 -2.58
CA ARG A 7 -5.19 0.31 -3.60
C ARG A 7 -5.39 1.09 -4.90
N HIS A 8 -4.28 1.39 -5.59
CA HIS A 8 -4.34 2.00 -6.93
C HIS A 8 -5.28 1.25 -7.89
N GLY A 9 -5.82 1.94 -8.90
CA GLY A 9 -6.62 1.37 -9.96
C GLY A 9 -5.86 0.35 -10.81
N GLN A 10 -6.56 -0.34 -11.73
CA GLN A 10 -5.96 -1.35 -12.60
C GLN A 10 -4.77 -0.80 -13.39
N PRO A 11 -3.56 -1.40 -13.25
CA PRO A 11 -2.38 -0.94 -13.95
C PRO A 11 -2.30 -1.49 -15.39
N GLU A 12 -1.60 -0.76 -16.27
CA GLU A 12 -1.48 -1.08 -17.72
C GLU A 12 -0.88 -2.46 -18.00
N TRP A 13 0.04 -2.96 -17.15
CA TRP A 13 0.65 -4.28 -17.36
C TRP A 13 -0.37 -5.43 -17.38
N MET A 14 -1.55 -5.24 -16.78
CA MET A 14 -2.63 -6.23 -16.84
C MET A 14 -3.28 -6.37 -18.24
N LEU A 15 -3.06 -5.40 -19.13
CA LEU A 15 -3.59 -5.46 -20.50
C LEU A 15 -2.52 -5.77 -21.54
N ASN A 16 -1.27 -5.43 -21.25
CA ASN A 16 -0.18 -5.45 -22.24
C ASN A 16 0.56 -6.79 -22.27
N ASP A 17 0.15 -7.76 -21.45
CA ASP A 17 0.78 -9.08 -21.32
C ASP A 17 2.28 -9.03 -20.96
N GLU A 18 2.75 -7.86 -20.49
CA GLU A 18 4.14 -7.61 -20.08
C GLU A 18 4.16 -6.91 -18.73
N TYR A 19 4.85 -7.49 -17.78
CA TYR A 19 5.08 -6.88 -16.49
C TYR A 19 6.10 -5.74 -16.61
N THR A 20 5.70 -4.52 -16.22
CA THR A 20 6.54 -3.32 -16.26
C THR A 20 6.71 -2.72 -14.87
N ARG A 21 7.85 -2.08 -14.63
CA ARG A 21 8.24 -1.58 -13.30
C ARG A 21 7.30 -0.50 -12.73
N ASN A 22 6.95 0.48 -13.55
CA ASN A 22 6.16 1.63 -13.08
C ASN A 22 5.08 2.01 -14.10
N PRO A 23 4.11 1.10 -14.35
CA PRO A 23 3.03 1.36 -15.30
C PRO A 23 2.08 2.45 -14.80
N GLY A 24 1.39 3.08 -15.73
CA GLY A 24 0.23 3.90 -15.46
C GLY A 24 -1.04 3.07 -15.21
N LEU A 25 -2.19 3.75 -15.17
CA LEU A 25 -3.51 3.13 -15.09
C LEU A 25 -4.06 2.84 -16.49
N THR A 26 -4.80 1.74 -16.61
CA THR A 26 -5.68 1.51 -17.74
C THR A 26 -6.85 2.50 -17.71
N GLU A 27 -7.63 2.53 -18.80
CA GLU A 27 -8.91 3.27 -18.82
C GLU A 27 -9.85 2.79 -17.70
N LEU A 28 -9.94 1.47 -17.48
CA LEU A 28 -10.70 0.91 -16.37
C LEU A 28 -10.13 1.37 -15.01
N GLY A 29 -8.81 1.39 -14.86
CA GLY A 29 -8.15 1.87 -13.64
C GLY A 29 -8.49 3.33 -13.33
N SER A 30 -8.56 4.16 -14.36
CA SER A 30 -8.98 5.57 -14.24
C SER A 30 -10.45 5.70 -13.83
N VAL A 31 -11.34 4.87 -14.38
CA VAL A 31 -12.75 4.81 -13.96
C VAL A 31 -12.89 4.33 -12.52
N GLN A 32 -12.11 3.33 -12.10
CA GLN A 32 -12.08 2.84 -10.71
C GLN A 32 -11.65 3.96 -9.75
N SER A 33 -10.60 4.69 -10.09
CA SER A 33 -10.09 5.81 -9.31
C SER A 33 -11.16 6.89 -9.11
N LYS A 34 -11.83 7.30 -10.22
CA LYS A 34 -12.90 8.29 -10.15
C LYS A 34 -14.06 7.83 -9.26
N LYS A 35 -14.52 6.60 -9.43
CA LYS A 35 -15.59 6.03 -8.59
C LYS A 35 -15.21 5.97 -7.11
N SER A 36 -13.94 5.72 -6.81
CA SER A 36 -13.43 5.73 -5.43
C SER A 36 -13.46 7.16 -4.87
N ALA A 37 -12.98 8.15 -5.61
CA ALA A 37 -12.99 9.54 -5.18
C ALA A 37 -14.41 10.09 -4.98
N ASP A 38 -15.38 9.66 -5.79
CA ASP A 38 -16.80 10.07 -5.69
C ASP A 38 -17.48 9.57 -4.40
N GLN A 39 -16.85 8.69 -3.62
CA GLN A 39 -17.36 8.25 -2.30
C GLN A 39 -17.05 9.27 -1.18
N PHE A 40 -16.19 10.25 -1.45
CA PHE A 40 -15.75 11.22 -0.46
C PHE A 40 -16.30 12.61 -0.78
N THR A 41 -16.63 13.37 0.27
CA THR A 41 -17.02 14.77 0.11
C THR A 41 -15.78 15.68 0.18
N LYS A 42 -15.90 16.88 -0.38
CA LYS A 42 -14.84 17.87 -0.35
C LYS A 42 -14.40 18.17 1.09
N GLY A 43 -13.09 18.06 1.35
CA GLY A 43 -12.48 18.33 2.66
C GLY A 43 -12.82 17.31 3.76
N SER A 44 -13.39 16.14 3.40
CA SER A 44 -13.72 15.10 4.38
C SER A 44 -12.50 14.36 4.93
N ILE A 45 -11.37 14.42 4.22
CA ILE A 45 -10.10 13.82 4.61
C ILE A 45 -9.14 14.92 5.06
N ASP A 46 -8.56 14.76 6.25
CA ASP A 46 -7.62 15.73 6.79
C ASP A 46 -6.27 15.62 6.09
N GLN A 47 -5.73 14.39 5.99
CA GLN A 47 -4.52 14.12 5.21
C GLN A 47 -4.72 12.93 4.26
N LEU A 48 -4.15 13.06 3.05
CA LEU A 48 -4.04 11.99 2.08
C LEU A 48 -2.56 11.69 1.83
N TRP A 49 -2.16 10.45 2.10
CA TRP A 49 -0.80 9.97 1.83
C TRP A 49 -0.80 9.12 0.57
N VAL A 50 0.17 9.32 -0.31
CA VAL A 50 0.21 8.62 -1.59
C VAL A 50 1.61 8.12 -1.93
N SER A 51 1.66 6.95 -2.57
CA SER A 51 2.87 6.42 -3.18
C SER A 51 3.27 7.24 -4.42
N PRO A 52 4.57 7.49 -4.67
CA PRO A 52 5.02 8.20 -5.86
C PRO A 52 4.95 7.41 -7.17
N LEU A 53 4.59 6.11 -7.14
CA LEU A 53 4.50 5.31 -8.36
C LEU A 53 3.32 5.76 -9.24
N ASN A 54 3.52 5.77 -10.56
CA ASN A 54 2.60 6.35 -11.56
C ASN A 54 1.14 5.91 -11.33
N ARG A 55 0.88 4.63 -11.15
CA ARG A 55 -0.48 4.10 -10.93
C ARG A 55 -1.15 4.64 -9.66
N ALA A 56 -0.39 4.90 -8.61
CA ALA A 56 -0.91 5.52 -7.38
C ALA A 56 -1.11 7.02 -7.55
N ALA A 57 -0.14 7.70 -8.18
CA ALA A 57 -0.24 9.14 -8.51
C ALA A 57 -1.42 9.42 -9.45
N GLN A 58 -1.67 8.58 -10.45
CA GLN A 58 -2.84 8.71 -11.33
C GLN A 58 -4.16 8.37 -10.59
N THR A 59 -4.12 7.46 -9.62
CA THR A 59 -5.29 7.19 -8.76
C THR A 59 -5.63 8.40 -7.89
N LEU A 60 -4.66 9.20 -7.49
CA LEU A 60 -4.85 10.41 -6.70
C LEU A 60 -5.62 11.52 -7.47
N ILE A 61 -5.44 11.64 -8.79
CA ILE A 61 -5.94 12.77 -9.60
C ILE A 61 -7.40 13.12 -9.29
N PRO A 62 -8.39 12.22 -9.35
CA PRO A 62 -9.77 12.58 -9.06
C PRO A 62 -10.03 12.98 -7.60
N PHE A 63 -9.20 12.55 -6.66
CA PHE A 63 -9.29 13.01 -5.26
C PHE A 63 -8.84 14.47 -5.12
N GLU A 64 -7.80 14.88 -5.87
CA GLU A 64 -7.36 16.28 -5.95
C GLU A 64 -8.41 17.14 -6.64
N GLU A 65 -8.92 16.72 -7.79
CA GLU A 65 -9.95 17.43 -8.55
C GLU A 65 -11.22 17.67 -7.74
N ASN A 66 -11.65 16.68 -6.96
CA ASN A 66 -12.81 16.78 -6.06
C ASN A 66 -12.49 17.54 -4.75
N GLY A 67 -11.22 17.87 -4.50
CA GLY A 67 -10.77 18.51 -3.27
C GLY A 67 -11.08 17.70 -2.01
N VAL A 68 -10.93 16.36 -2.09
CA VAL A 68 -11.30 15.42 -1.03
C VAL A 68 -10.47 15.63 0.23
N ALA A 69 -9.17 15.87 0.09
CA ALA A 69 -8.24 16.05 1.21
C ALA A 69 -7.88 17.52 1.42
N LYS A 70 -7.64 17.90 2.68
CA LYS A 70 -7.14 19.23 3.07
C LYS A 70 -5.62 19.35 2.84
N GLU A 71 -4.88 18.25 3.03
CA GLU A 71 -3.45 18.16 2.81
C GLU A 71 -3.10 16.86 2.09
N ILE A 72 -2.16 16.90 1.15
CA ILE A 72 -1.67 15.73 0.41
C ILE A 72 -0.16 15.61 0.60
N LYS A 73 0.30 14.42 0.97
CA LYS A 73 1.72 14.09 1.15
C LYS A 73 2.11 12.88 0.33
N THR A 74 3.25 12.97 -0.37
CA THR A 74 3.82 11.85 -1.11
C THR A 74 4.97 11.25 -0.32
N PHE A 75 4.93 9.92 -0.10
CA PHE A 75 5.95 9.21 0.67
C PHE A 75 6.61 8.09 -0.13
N GLU A 76 7.93 8.11 -0.18
CA GLU A 76 8.75 7.10 -0.86
C GLU A 76 8.56 5.69 -0.26
N TRP A 77 8.34 5.59 1.04
CA TRP A 77 8.13 4.34 1.74
C TRP A 77 6.76 3.68 1.45
N LEU A 78 5.83 4.40 0.82
CA LEU A 78 4.56 3.85 0.35
C LEU A 78 4.65 3.14 -1.02
N LYS A 79 5.84 3.04 -1.63
CA LYS A 79 6.04 2.28 -2.86
C LYS A 79 5.70 0.80 -2.68
N GLU A 80 5.38 0.15 -3.79
CA GLU A 80 5.21 -1.30 -3.83
C GLU A 80 6.54 -1.99 -3.54
N MET A 81 6.44 -3.13 -2.94
CA MET A 81 7.54 -4.06 -2.80
C MET A 81 8.07 -4.47 -4.19
N GLU A 82 9.37 -4.51 -4.33
CA GLU A 82 10.03 -4.92 -5.56
C GLU A 82 11.28 -5.75 -5.22
N ASP A 83 11.12 -7.04 -5.03
CA ASP A 83 12.25 -7.92 -4.78
C ASP A 83 12.97 -8.35 -6.09
N LYS A 84 14.11 -9.02 -5.95
CA LYS A 84 14.91 -9.46 -7.09
C LYS A 84 14.18 -10.50 -7.96
N ASP A 85 13.36 -11.34 -7.32
CA ASP A 85 12.62 -12.39 -8.00
C ASP A 85 11.48 -11.76 -8.83
N GLU A 86 10.84 -10.70 -8.33
CA GLU A 86 9.83 -9.94 -9.06
C GLU A 86 10.42 -9.12 -10.21
N VAL A 87 11.62 -8.55 -10.03
CA VAL A 87 12.35 -7.88 -11.13
C VAL A 87 12.62 -8.84 -12.30
N ALA A 88 12.85 -10.13 -12.01
CA ALA A 88 13.04 -11.16 -13.03
C ALA A 88 11.75 -11.46 -13.85
N LEU A 89 10.59 -10.97 -13.41
CA LEU A 89 9.32 -11.12 -14.12
C LEU A 89 9.11 -10.04 -15.19
N TYR A 90 9.92 -8.99 -15.24
CA TYR A 90 9.78 -7.95 -16.24
C TYR A 90 9.97 -8.52 -17.66
N GLY A 91 8.99 -8.24 -18.53
CA GLY A 91 8.95 -8.79 -19.90
C GLY A 91 8.50 -10.26 -19.99
N LYS A 92 7.99 -10.84 -18.89
CA LYS A 92 7.39 -12.17 -18.88
C LYS A 92 5.91 -12.12 -19.23
N SER A 93 5.40 -13.21 -19.80
CA SER A 93 3.98 -13.38 -20.12
C SER A 93 3.14 -13.52 -18.84
N SER A 94 1.85 -13.25 -18.96
CA SER A 94 0.89 -13.43 -17.86
C SER A 94 0.91 -14.84 -17.28
N ASP A 95 1.05 -15.88 -18.11
CA ASP A 95 1.10 -17.27 -17.66
C ASP A 95 2.35 -17.57 -16.83
N GLU A 96 3.52 -17.06 -17.25
CA GLU A 96 4.77 -17.19 -16.51
C GLU A 96 4.66 -16.47 -15.14
N ILE A 97 4.07 -15.29 -15.12
CA ILE A 97 3.84 -14.49 -13.90
C ILE A 97 2.89 -15.23 -12.94
N MET A 98 1.77 -15.73 -13.44
CA MET A 98 0.80 -16.48 -12.64
C MET A 98 1.42 -17.74 -12.05
N SER A 99 2.14 -18.52 -12.85
CA SER A 99 2.85 -19.73 -12.38
C SER A 99 3.87 -19.42 -11.28
N PHE A 100 4.59 -18.29 -11.40
CA PHE A 100 5.54 -17.84 -10.37
C PHE A 100 4.81 -17.55 -9.04
N PHE A 101 3.72 -16.78 -9.08
CA PHE A 101 2.95 -16.45 -7.89
C PHE A 101 2.26 -17.65 -7.25
N GLU A 102 1.72 -18.58 -8.05
CA GLU A 102 1.13 -19.83 -7.56
C GLU A 102 2.17 -20.66 -6.78
N LYS A 103 3.36 -20.83 -7.35
CA LYS A 103 4.46 -21.54 -6.68
C LYS A 103 4.87 -20.85 -5.38
N ARG A 104 4.96 -19.53 -5.37
CA ARG A 104 5.29 -18.74 -4.18
C ARG A 104 4.21 -18.91 -3.09
N ASN A 105 2.96 -18.82 -3.46
CA ASN A 105 1.82 -18.89 -2.54
C ASN A 105 1.57 -20.32 -2.00
N SER A 106 2.14 -21.35 -2.61
CA SER A 106 2.06 -22.74 -2.13
C SER A 106 3.06 -23.06 -1.02
N GLN A 107 3.97 -22.15 -0.67
CA GLN A 107 4.96 -22.35 0.39
C GLN A 107 4.30 -22.41 1.78
N THR A 108 4.79 -23.32 2.62
CA THR A 108 4.50 -23.30 4.06
C THR A 108 5.13 -22.06 4.71
N PHE A 109 4.65 -21.68 5.89
CA PHE A 109 5.26 -20.57 6.64
C PHE A 109 6.76 -20.77 6.88
N ALA A 110 7.17 -21.99 7.24
CA ALA A 110 8.58 -22.29 7.50
C ALA A 110 9.45 -22.13 6.26
N GLU A 111 8.97 -22.57 5.09
CA GLU A 111 9.66 -22.40 3.81
C GLU A 111 9.69 -20.91 3.40
N TRP A 112 8.56 -20.22 3.54
CA TRP A 112 8.45 -18.80 3.22
C TRP A 112 9.40 -17.94 4.07
N SER A 113 9.43 -18.16 5.39
CA SER A 113 10.19 -17.32 6.33
C SER A 113 11.71 -17.30 6.08
N VAL A 114 12.25 -18.34 5.46
CA VAL A 114 13.68 -18.47 5.11
C VAL A 114 13.95 -18.30 3.61
N SER A 115 12.91 -18.13 2.80
CA SER A 115 13.07 -17.84 1.37
C SER A 115 13.61 -16.43 1.16
N ASN A 116 14.24 -16.18 0.01
CA ASN A 116 14.70 -14.84 -0.35
C ASN A 116 13.55 -13.82 -0.31
N HIS A 117 12.37 -14.18 -0.82
CA HIS A 117 11.19 -13.35 -0.80
C HIS A 117 10.72 -13.07 0.65
N GLY A 118 10.63 -14.10 1.50
CA GLY A 118 10.17 -13.94 2.87
C GLY A 118 11.11 -13.07 3.71
N VAL A 119 12.43 -13.24 3.56
CA VAL A 119 13.42 -12.37 4.21
C VAL A 119 13.30 -10.93 3.72
N TYR A 120 13.21 -10.75 2.40
CA TYR A 120 13.01 -9.42 1.82
C TYR A 120 11.71 -8.76 2.31
N MET A 121 10.61 -9.52 2.36
CA MET A 121 9.31 -9.03 2.84
C MET A 121 9.36 -8.60 4.31
N GLN A 122 10.09 -9.33 5.16
CA GLN A 122 10.27 -8.96 6.56
C GLN A 122 11.05 -7.65 6.71
N ASP A 123 12.10 -7.46 5.91
CA ASP A 123 12.90 -6.22 5.94
C ASP A 123 12.13 -5.03 5.33
N PHE A 124 11.38 -5.28 4.27
CA PHE A 124 10.45 -4.31 3.71
C PHE A 124 9.40 -3.88 4.73
N ALA A 125 8.80 -4.84 5.46
CA ALA A 125 7.82 -4.55 6.50
C ALA A 125 8.41 -3.72 7.65
N LYS A 126 9.62 -4.03 8.11
CA LYS A 126 10.30 -3.23 9.14
C LYS A 126 10.48 -1.77 8.71
N ASN A 127 10.88 -1.56 7.44
CA ASN A 127 11.04 -0.21 6.89
C ASN A 127 9.71 0.54 6.82
N ILE A 128 8.64 -0.10 6.33
CA ILE A 128 7.29 0.49 6.29
C ILE A 128 6.83 0.89 7.70
N ILE A 129 6.94 -0.03 8.66
CA ILE A 129 6.48 0.19 10.05
C ILE A 129 7.25 1.34 10.70
N ALA A 130 8.58 1.37 10.55
CA ALA A 130 9.39 2.45 11.14
C ALA A 130 8.99 3.84 10.60
N ASN A 131 8.79 3.97 9.28
CA ASN A 131 8.33 5.23 8.69
C ASN A 131 6.88 5.57 9.09
N LEU A 132 5.99 4.57 9.13
CA LEU A 132 4.62 4.76 9.57
C LEU A 132 4.55 5.28 11.00
N GLU A 133 5.32 4.69 11.93
CA GLU A 133 5.36 5.10 13.34
C GLU A 133 5.90 6.52 13.51
N GLU A 134 6.92 6.90 12.72
CA GLU A 134 7.45 8.27 12.70
C GLU A 134 6.38 9.27 12.26
N GLU A 135 5.67 8.98 11.16
CA GLU A 135 4.60 9.84 10.66
C GLU A 135 3.40 9.89 11.60
N LEU A 136 2.96 8.75 12.14
CA LEU A 136 1.88 8.73 13.13
C LEU A 136 2.24 9.52 14.39
N LYS A 137 3.48 9.39 14.86
CA LYS A 137 3.99 10.18 15.99
C LYS A 137 3.97 11.68 15.69
N SER A 138 4.31 12.09 14.46
CA SER A 138 4.22 13.49 14.04
C SER A 138 2.79 14.04 14.09
N LEU A 139 1.80 13.15 13.98
CA LEU A 139 0.38 13.45 14.11
C LEU A 139 -0.15 13.32 15.57
N GLY A 140 0.73 13.10 16.55
CA GLY A 140 0.35 12.91 17.94
C GLY A 140 -0.27 11.53 18.23
N ILE A 141 0.00 10.52 17.40
CA ILE A 141 -0.49 9.15 17.56
C ILE A 141 0.69 8.24 17.88
N ILE A 142 0.64 7.56 19.02
CA ILE A 142 1.73 6.72 19.50
C ILE A 142 1.23 5.30 19.72
N CYS A 143 1.95 4.31 19.19
CA CYS A 143 1.76 2.92 19.55
C CYS A 143 2.46 2.66 20.89
N THR A 144 1.73 2.25 21.92
CA THR A 144 2.25 2.12 23.30
C THR A 144 2.53 0.70 23.72
N ASP A 145 2.14 -0.30 22.93
CA ASP A 145 2.34 -1.71 23.28
C ASP A 145 2.74 -2.53 22.04
N ASP A 146 3.92 -3.16 22.12
CA ASP A 146 4.45 -4.06 21.08
C ASP A 146 3.91 -5.50 21.24
N SER A 147 3.06 -5.74 22.22
CA SER A 147 2.46 -7.04 22.51
C SER A 147 1.27 -7.35 21.56
N PHE A 148 0.62 -8.51 21.80
CA PHE A 148 -0.56 -8.96 21.04
C PHE A 148 -1.74 -7.97 21.04
N ASP A 149 -1.76 -7.00 21.95
CA ASP A 149 -2.80 -5.96 22.05
C ASP A 149 -2.20 -4.59 21.75
N LYS A 150 -1.85 -4.32 20.50
CA LYS A 150 -1.38 -2.98 20.10
C LYS A 150 -2.40 -1.92 20.50
N LYS A 151 -1.95 -0.94 21.23
CA LYS A 151 -2.75 0.22 21.65
C LYS A 151 -2.21 1.48 21.04
N PHE A 152 -3.10 2.28 20.51
CA PHE A 152 -2.77 3.58 19.95
C PHE A 152 -3.31 4.66 20.90
N GLU A 153 -2.41 5.48 21.42
CA GLU A 153 -2.77 6.68 22.17
C GLU A 153 -2.77 7.89 21.25
N ILE A 154 -3.87 8.64 21.28
CA ILE A 154 -4.00 9.89 20.55
C ILE A 154 -3.78 11.00 21.57
N MET A 155 -2.59 11.65 21.52
CA MET A 155 -2.18 12.65 22.52
C MET A 155 -2.84 14.01 22.25
N ASP A 156 -2.72 14.49 21.03
CA ASP A 156 -3.33 15.74 20.55
C ASP A 156 -3.31 15.70 19.01
N SER A 157 -4.27 15.03 18.43
CA SER A 157 -4.35 14.92 16.98
C SER A 157 -5.40 15.88 16.43
N SER A 158 -4.96 16.80 15.57
CA SER A 158 -5.87 17.60 14.75
C SER A 158 -6.42 16.81 13.56
N ILE A 159 -6.03 15.54 13.41
CA ILE A 159 -6.40 14.67 12.29
C ILE A 159 -7.36 13.61 12.77
N GLU A 160 -8.55 13.58 12.16
CA GLU A 160 -9.60 12.59 12.41
C GLU A 160 -9.66 11.56 11.28
N ASN A 161 -9.35 11.96 10.03
CA ASN A 161 -9.50 11.14 8.84
C ASN A 161 -8.22 11.15 8.00
N LEU A 162 -7.57 9.99 7.91
CA LEU A 162 -6.38 9.74 7.09
C LEU A 162 -6.74 8.78 5.95
N LEU A 163 -6.41 9.16 4.70
CA LEU A 163 -6.53 8.28 3.54
C LEU A 163 -5.14 7.96 3.00
N ILE A 164 -4.89 6.69 2.68
CA ILE A 164 -3.62 6.24 2.11
C ILE A 164 -3.87 5.54 0.78
N ILE A 165 -3.27 6.06 -0.31
CA ILE A 165 -3.29 5.44 -1.64
C ILE A 165 -1.95 4.74 -1.89
N SER A 166 -1.97 3.43 -2.00
CA SER A 166 -0.76 2.63 -2.12
C SER A 166 -0.99 1.32 -2.90
N HIS A 167 -0.26 0.28 -2.58
CA HIS A 167 -0.13 -0.99 -3.32
C HIS A 167 -0.45 -2.19 -2.43
N ALA A 168 -0.66 -3.35 -3.05
CA ALA A 168 -1.09 -4.55 -2.33
C ALA A 168 -0.08 -4.98 -1.25
N GLY A 169 1.21 -5.10 -1.57
CA GLY A 169 2.23 -5.51 -0.61
C GLY A 169 2.39 -4.52 0.54
N THR A 170 2.46 -3.23 0.24
CA THR A 170 2.54 -2.17 1.26
C THR A 170 1.30 -2.17 2.16
N MET A 171 0.09 -2.28 1.58
CA MET A 171 -1.16 -2.33 2.34
C MET A 171 -1.25 -3.57 3.23
N SER A 172 -0.73 -4.72 2.78
CA SER A 172 -0.65 -5.92 3.62
C SER A 172 0.18 -5.68 4.89
N VAL A 173 1.29 -4.94 4.76
CA VAL A 173 2.10 -4.53 5.93
C VAL A 173 1.33 -3.58 6.84
N LEU A 174 0.67 -2.56 6.28
CA LEU A 174 -0.14 -1.61 7.06
C LEU A 174 -1.27 -2.34 7.82
N LEU A 175 -1.99 -3.25 7.15
CA LEU A 175 -3.05 -4.04 7.75
C LEU A 175 -2.51 -4.99 8.82
N SER A 176 -1.38 -5.67 8.56
CA SER A 176 -0.69 -6.47 9.58
C SER A 176 -0.38 -5.65 10.83
N TYR A 177 0.13 -4.44 10.64
CA TYR A 177 0.49 -3.55 11.74
C TYR A 177 -0.75 -3.11 12.54
N PHE A 178 -1.76 -2.58 11.89
CA PHE A 178 -2.95 -2.02 12.57
C PHE A 178 -3.84 -3.09 13.20
N LEU A 179 -3.98 -4.26 12.55
CA LEU A 179 -4.87 -5.32 12.99
C LEU A 179 -4.16 -6.40 13.82
N ASN A 180 -2.84 -6.27 14.02
CA ASN A 180 -2.00 -7.25 14.70
C ASN A 180 -2.15 -8.67 14.11
N ILE A 181 -2.22 -8.77 12.77
CA ILE A 181 -2.32 -10.03 12.02
C ILE A 181 -0.95 -10.36 11.45
N PRO A 182 -0.48 -11.60 11.56
CA PRO A 182 0.80 -12.01 10.97
C PRO A 182 0.87 -11.66 9.48
N LEU A 183 2.03 -11.15 9.02
CA LEU A 183 2.24 -10.72 7.64
C LEU A 183 1.93 -11.81 6.59
N GLN A 184 2.11 -13.08 6.96
CA GLN A 184 1.85 -14.25 6.11
C GLN A 184 0.35 -14.55 5.90
N ALA A 185 -0.50 -13.87 6.61
CA ALA A 185 -1.96 -14.08 6.50
C ALA A 185 -2.58 -13.31 5.31
N TRP A 186 -1.77 -12.52 4.58
CA TRP A 186 -2.21 -11.66 3.47
C TRP A 186 -1.81 -12.17 2.10
#